data_24307cf3582b2047c79d1ae097690f50
#
_entry.id   24307cf3582b2047c79d1ae097690f50
#
_cell.length_a   1.000
_cell.length_b   1.000
_cell.length_c   1.000
_cell.angle_alpha   90.00
_cell.angle_beta   90.00
_cell.angle_gamma   90.00
#
_symmetry.space_group_name_H-M   'P 1'
#
loop_
_entity.id
_entity.type
_entity.pdbx_description
1 polymer ?
#
loop_
_entity_poly.entity_id
_entity_poly.type
_entity_poly.pdbx_seq_one_letter_code
_entity_poly.pdbx_strand_id
1 'polypeptide(L)'
;MKEQIIQKRWYAIRTYSGHENKVKFHLEREIKLSHLEERITSVLVPSEKIFEIKEGKKKSKTKTFFPGYILIEGILDKETKHLILSTPAVISFVGPRGEPAPLHNDEVKRLIGRMEERKDVEVMAIPFHLGEPVKIIDGPFNNFTGIVQDVNEEKMKLKVMVSIFGRKTPVELDFNQVEIEK
;
A
#
# COMPACT_ATOMS: atom_id res chain seq x y z
N MET A 1 -18.93 -8.08 41.95
CA MET A 1 -18.93 -7.51 40.60
C MET A 1 -17.54 -7.74 40.02
N LYS A 2 -17.44 -8.55 38.98
CA LYS A 2 -16.18 -8.62 38.24
C LYS A 2 -16.08 -7.35 37.44
N GLU A 3 -15.14 -6.47 37.77
CA GLU A 3 -14.75 -5.39 36.89
C GLU A 3 -14.32 -6.05 35.57
N GLN A 4 -15.17 -5.93 34.57
CA GLN A 4 -14.75 -6.26 33.22
C GLN A 4 -13.68 -5.24 32.87
N ILE A 5 -12.44 -5.69 32.87
CA ILE A 5 -11.34 -4.90 32.32
C ILE A 5 -11.67 -4.68 30.84
N ILE A 6 -12.19 -3.49 30.55
CA ILE A 6 -12.54 -3.11 29.20
C ILE A 6 -11.20 -2.86 28.47
N GLN A 7 -10.73 -3.88 27.76
CA GLN A 7 -9.50 -3.79 27.01
C GLN A 7 -9.77 -3.27 25.59
N LYS A 8 -8.93 -2.34 25.15
CA LYS A 8 -8.91 -1.93 23.75
C LYS A 8 -8.43 -3.08 22.89
N ARG A 9 -9.16 -3.35 21.82
CA ARG A 9 -8.86 -4.41 20.86
C ARG A 9 -8.87 -3.88 19.45
N TRP A 10 -8.25 -4.62 18.56
CA TRP A 10 -8.25 -4.31 17.14
C TRP A 10 -9.42 -4.97 16.43
N TYR A 11 -10.07 -4.22 15.55
CA TYR A 11 -11.18 -4.66 14.72
C TYR A 11 -10.97 -4.26 13.28
N ALA A 12 -11.49 -5.05 12.36
CA ALA A 12 -11.47 -4.72 10.94
C ALA A 12 -12.84 -4.20 10.49
N ILE A 13 -12.84 -3.21 9.62
CA ILE A 13 -14.04 -2.61 9.03
C ILE A 13 -13.95 -2.79 7.51
N ARG A 14 -15.07 -3.20 6.91
CA ARG A 14 -15.20 -3.24 5.45
C ARG A 14 -15.70 -1.90 4.93
N THR A 15 -15.05 -1.43 3.88
CA THR A 15 -15.42 -0.22 3.16
C THR A 15 -15.48 -0.51 1.66
N TYR A 16 -15.97 0.45 0.89
CA TYR A 16 -15.81 0.39 -0.56
C TYR A 16 -14.34 0.54 -0.93
N SER A 17 -13.85 -0.29 -1.84
CA SER A 17 -12.48 -0.22 -2.34
C SER A 17 -12.17 1.15 -2.95
N GLY A 18 -11.02 1.71 -2.59
CA GLY A 18 -10.61 3.05 -3.01
C GLY A 18 -11.09 4.18 -2.10
N HIS A 19 -11.95 3.89 -1.11
CA HIS A 19 -12.49 4.89 -0.17
C HIS A 19 -11.85 4.81 1.23
N GLU A 20 -10.87 3.94 1.43
CA GLU A 20 -10.26 3.68 2.74
C GLU A 20 -9.72 4.95 3.40
N ASN A 21 -8.98 5.76 2.67
CA ASN A 21 -8.43 7.00 3.20
C ASN A 21 -9.50 8.05 3.52
N LYS A 22 -10.55 8.11 2.73
CA LYS A 22 -11.69 8.98 2.99
C LYS A 22 -12.42 8.56 4.26
N VAL A 23 -12.64 7.26 4.43
CA VAL A 23 -13.28 6.70 5.64
C VAL A 23 -12.41 6.99 6.87
N LYS A 24 -11.10 6.76 6.78
CA LYS A 24 -10.16 7.10 7.86
C LYS A 24 -10.27 8.56 8.27
N PHE A 25 -10.24 9.47 7.31
CA PHE A 25 -10.34 10.90 7.54
C PHE A 25 -11.67 11.28 8.23
N HIS A 26 -12.79 10.74 7.74
CA HIS A 26 -14.09 10.97 8.35
C HIS A 26 -14.19 10.40 9.76
N LEU A 27 -13.69 9.18 9.98
CA LEU A 27 -13.67 8.56 11.31
C LEU A 27 -12.86 9.37 12.30
N GLU A 28 -11.65 9.77 11.95
CA GLU A 28 -10.80 10.58 12.83
C GLU A 28 -11.46 11.91 13.19
N ARG A 29 -12.12 12.55 12.23
CA ARG A 29 -12.86 13.79 12.43
C ARG A 29 -14.05 13.59 13.37
N GLU A 30 -14.89 12.60 13.11
CA GLU A 30 -16.08 12.31 13.92
C GLU A 30 -15.72 11.86 15.34
N ILE A 31 -14.64 11.09 15.50
CA ILE A 31 -14.11 10.72 16.81
C ILE A 31 -13.75 11.95 17.63
N LYS A 32 -13.09 12.93 17.03
CA LYS A 32 -12.75 14.19 17.69
C LYS A 32 -13.99 15.03 18.03
N LEU A 33 -14.93 15.15 17.10
CA LEU A 33 -16.16 15.93 17.29
C LEU A 33 -17.06 15.34 18.38
N SER A 34 -17.07 14.01 18.50
CA SER A 34 -17.88 13.28 19.47
C SER A 34 -17.15 13.00 20.80
N HIS A 35 -15.92 13.47 20.94
CA HIS A 35 -15.07 13.25 22.12
C HIS A 35 -14.88 11.76 22.48
N LEU A 36 -14.69 10.91 21.46
CA LEU A 36 -14.52 9.47 21.61
C LEU A 36 -13.06 9.00 21.46
N GLU A 37 -12.10 9.91 21.55
CA GLU A 37 -10.66 9.63 21.38
C GLU A 37 -10.11 8.62 22.40
N GLU A 38 -10.69 8.59 23.59
CA GLU A 38 -10.31 7.59 24.61
C GLU A 38 -10.83 6.21 24.30
N ARG A 39 -11.93 6.12 23.58
CA ARG A 39 -12.55 4.83 23.19
C ARG A 39 -11.99 4.29 21.89
N ILE A 40 -11.75 5.15 20.91
CA ILE A 40 -11.12 4.77 19.63
C ILE A 40 -9.79 5.50 19.53
N THR A 41 -8.72 4.77 19.74
CA THR A 41 -7.37 5.34 19.85
C THR A 41 -6.60 5.36 18.55
N SER A 42 -6.90 4.45 17.63
CA SER A 42 -6.18 4.37 16.35
C SER A 42 -7.10 3.95 15.21
N VAL A 43 -6.87 4.55 14.06
CA VAL A 43 -7.50 4.16 12.78
C VAL A 43 -6.37 4.00 11.77
N LEU A 44 -6.22 2.79 11.23
CA LEU A 44 -5.14 2.45 10.29
C LEU A 44 -5.68 1.92 8.98
N VAL A 45 -5.15 2.41 7.89
CA VAL A 45 -5.30 1.81 6.56
C VAL A 45 -4.03 1.01 6.26
N PRO A 46 -4.12 -0.34 6.18
CA PRO A 46 -2.95 -1.14 5.86
C PRO A 46 -2.43 -0.82 4.46
N SER A 47 -1.35 -0.07 4.38
CA SER A 47 -0.83 0.45 3.11
C SER A 47 0.68 0.54 3.09
N GLU A 48 1.22 0.54 1.89
CA GLU A 48 2.64 0.75 1.64
C GLU A 48 2.85 1.84 0.59
N LYS A 49 3.98 2.53 0.66
CA LYS A 49 4.39 3.45 -0.40
C LYS A 49 5.08 2.67 -1.49
N ILE A 50 4.64 2.87 -2.71
CA ILE A 50 5.23 2.28 -3.91
C ILE A 50 5.77 3.42 -4.77
N PHE A 51 6.95 3.24 -5.31
CA PHE A 51 7.51 4.16 -6.30
C PHE A 51 7.32 3.58 -7.69
N GLU A 52 6.75 4.36 -8.59
CA GLU A 52 6.63 4.05 -10.01
C GLU A 52 7.50 5.01 -10.80
N ILE A 53 8.18 4.50 -11.81
CA ILE A 53 8.83 5.35 -12.81
C ILE A 53 7.86 5.49 -13.99
N LYS A 54 7.43 6.72 -14.20
CA LYS A 54 6.52 7.07 -15.29
C LYS A 54 7.10 8.26 -16.04
N GLU A 55 7.28 8.11 -17.35
CA GLU A 55 7.89 9.14 -18.20
C GLU A 55 9.27 9.61 -17.72
N GLY A 56 10.10 8.67 -17.24
CA GLY A 56 11.43 8.96 -16.70
C GLY A 56 11.44 9.66 -15.34
N LYS A 57 10.27 9.90 -14.73
CA LYS A 57 10.14 10.53 -13.42
C LYS A 57 9.71 9.54 -12.36
N LYS A 58 10.34 9.62 -11.20
CA LYS A 58 9.98 8.84 -10.02
C LYS A 58 8.72 9.43 -9.37
N LYS A 59 7.64 8.68 -9.34
CA LYS A 59 6.39 9.07 -8.65
C LYS A 59 6.10 8.12 -7.51
N SER A 60 5.72 8.66 -6.37
CA SER A 60 5.27 7.86 -5.23
C SER A 60 3.77 7.64 -5.29
N LYS A 61 3.33 6.42 -4.99
CA LYS A 61 1.93 6.04 -4.87
C LYS A 61 1.73 5.21 -3.62
N THR A 62 0.64 5.43 -2.92
CA THR A 62 0.26 4.59 -1.77
C THR A 62 -0.64 3.46 -2.24
N LYS A 63 -0.25 2.22 -1.98
CA LYS A 63 -1.04 1.03 -2.29
C LYS A 63 -1.51 0.36 -1.00
N THR A 64 -2.79 0.09 -0.90
CA THR A 64 -3.38 -0.67 0.21
C THR A 64 -3.05 -2.15 0.10
N PHE A 65 -2.62 -2.79 1.21
CA PHE A 65 -2.42 -4.25 1.26
C PHE A 65 -3.73 -5.02 1.12
N PHE A 66 -4.79 -4.48 1.75
CA PHE A 66 -6.12 -5.08 1.76
C PHE A 66 -7.14 -4.04 1.32
N PRO A 67 -7.39 -3.91 0.00
CA PRO A 67 -8.39 -2.98 -0.50
C PRO A 67 -9.76 -3.24 0.11
N GLY A 68 -10.43 -2.20 0.58
CA GLY A 68 -11.74 -2.28 1.20
C GLY A 68 -11.72 -2.63 2.69
N TYR A 69 -10.56 -2.56 3.36
CA TYR A 69 -10.44 -2.82 4.80
C TYR A 69 -9.71 -1.71 5.53
N ILE A 70 -10.19 -1.40 6.73
CA ILE A 70 -9.56 -0.48 7.68
C ILE A 70 -9.46 -1.18 9.03
N LEU A 71 -8.39 -0.92 9.77
CA LEU A 71 -8.20 -1.40 11.13
C LEU A 71 -8.45 -0.29 12.12
N ILE A 72 -9.18 -0.59 13.18
CA ILE A 72 -9.38 0.33 14.31
C ILE A 72 -8.96 -0.34 15.62
N GLU A 73 -8.39 0.45 16.51
CA GLU A 73 -8.11 0.03 17.89
C GLU A 73 -9.01 0.82 18.84
N GLY A 74 -9.77 0.12 19.65
CA GLY A 74 -10.62 0.77 20.60
C GLY A 74 -11.57 -0.15 21.35
N ILE A 75 -12.45 0.48 22.10
CA ILE A 75 -13.54 -0.17 22.83
C ILE A 75 -14.82 0.08 22.02
N LEU A 76 -15.47 -0.99 21.57
CA LEU A 76 -16.71 -0.90 20.82
C LEU A 76 -17.93 -1.03 21.73
N ASP A 77 -18.64 0.07 21.90
CA ASP A 77 -19.96 0.12 22.52
C ASP A 77 -21.02 0.53 21.48
N LYS A 78 -22.23 0.72 21.89
CA LYS A 78 -23.33 1.11 20.98
C LYS A 78 -23.05 2.42 20.26
N GLU A 79 -22.49 3.39 20.96
CA GLU A 79 -22.19 4.71 20.44
C GLU A 79 -21.06 4.68 19.40
N THR A 80 -19.94 4.01 19.71
CA THR A 80 -18.83 3.87 18.79
C THR A 80 -19.17 3.03 17.56
N LYS A 81 -19.92 1.95 17.73
CA LYS A 81 -20.44 1.16 16.60
C LYS A 81 -21.34 1.98 15.69
N HIS A 82 -22.25 2.75 16.27
CA HIS A 82 -23.15 3.61 15.50
C HIS A 82 -22.39 4.67 14.71
N LEU A 83 -21.42 5.33 15.33
CA LEU A 83 -20.57 6.31 14.68
C LEU A 83 -19.85 5.70 13.48
N ILE A 84 -19.24 4.53 13.64
CA ILE A 84 -18.48 3.85 12.58
C ILE A 84 -19.42 3.46 11.44
N LEU A 85 -20.54 2.83 11.73
CA LEU A 85 -21.53 2.40 10.72
C LEU A 85 -22.22 3.57 10.01
N SER A 86 -22.28 4.73 10.64
CA SER A 86 -22.85 5.94 10.05
C SER A 86 -21.87 6.66 9.12
N THR A 87 -20.60 6.28 9.14
CA THR A 87 -19.59 6.91 8.29
C THR A 87 -19.81 6.53 6.83
N PRO A 88 -19.81 7.51 5.91
CA PRO A 88 -19.96 7.24 4.48
C PRO A 88 -18.90 6.25 3.96
N ALA A 89 -19.31 5.34 3.08
CA ALA A 89 -18.50 4.28 2.47
C ALA A 89 -18.12 3.11 3.40
N VAL A 90 -18.52 3.12 4.66
CA VAL A 90 -18.42 1.96 5.54
C VAL A 90 -19.56 0.99 5.23
N ILE A 91 -19.23 -0.28 5.01
CA ILE A 91 -20.21 -1.33 4.70
C ILE A 91 -20.64 -2.05 5.99
N SER A 92 -19.68 -2.61 6.71
CA SER A 92 -19.92 -3.38 7.93
C SER A 92 -18.64 -3.63 8.71
N PHE A 93 -18.77 -4.16 9.92
CA PHE A 93 -17.64 -4.77 10.62
C PHE A 93 -17.30 -6.13 10.02
N VAL A 94 -16.05 -6.53 10.15
CA VAL A 94 -15.60 -7.88 9.81
C VAL A 94 -15.89 -8.81 10.99
N GLY A 95 -16.76 -9.78 10.78
CA GLY A 95 -17.16 -10.73 11.79
C GLY A 95 -18.46 -11.44 11.44
N PRO A 96 -18.89 -12.43 12.25
CA PRO A 96 -20.13 -13.14 12.01
C PRO A 96 -21.33 -12.19 11.97
N ARG A 97 -22.15 -12.29 10.95
CA ARG A 97 -23.36 -11.45 10.74
C ARG A 97 -23.10 -9.93 10.72
N GLY A 98 -21.87 -9.50 10.37
CA GLY A 98 -21.48 -8.09 10.36
C GLY A 98 -21.20 -7.50 11.75
N GLU A 99 -21.22 -8.31 12.79
CA GLU A 99 -20.81 -7.89 14.13
C GLU A 99 -19.28 -7.85 14.27
N PRO A 100 -18.73 -6.88 15.02
CA PRO A 100 -17.29 -6.78 15.16
C PRO A 100 -16.71 -7.97 15.94
N ALA A 101 -15.73 -8.64 15.31
CA ALA A 101 -14.95 -9.69 15.95
C ALA A 101 -13.52 -9.19 16.19
N PRO A 102 -13.00 -9.25 17.44
CA PRO A 102 -11.65 -8.78 17.70
C PRO A 102 -10.60 -9.62 16.95
N LEU A 103 -9.62 -8.94 16.37
CA LEU A 103 -8.50 -9.58 15.71
C LEU A 103 -7.53 -10.16 16.75
N HIS A 104 -6.86 -11.25 16.39
CA HIS A 104 -5.81 -11.79 17.22
C HIS A 104 -4.61 -10.83 17.28
N ASN A 105 -4.03 -10.65 18.47
CA ASN A 105 -2.90 -9.76 18.66
C ASN A 105 -1.72 -10.07 17.72
N ASP A 106 -1.48 -11.35 17.44
CA ASP A 106 -0.43 -11.79 16.54
C ASP A 106 -0.66 -11.36 15.09
N GLU A 107 -1.90 -11.39 14.62
CA GLU A 107 -2.28 -10.92 13.29
C GLU A 107 -2.06 -9.40 13.16
N VAL A 108 -2.47 -8.66 14.17
CA VAL A 108 -2.29 -7.20 14.22
C VAL A 108 -0.81 -6.83 14.26
N LYS A 109 -0.03 -7.48 15.10
CA LYS A 109 1.42 -7.26 15.18
C LYS A 109 2.12 -7.52 13.85
N ARG A 110 1.73 -8.59 13.13
CA ARG A 110 2.27 -8.89 11.81
C ARG A 110 1.94 -7.80 10.79
N LEU A 111 0.71 -7.31 10.78
CA LEU A 111 0.27 -6.25 9.87
C LEU A 111 0.98 -4.92 10.16
N ILE A 112 1.03 -4.52 11.43
CA ILE A 112 1.70 -3.28 11.85
C ILE A 112 3.21 -3.39 11.61
N GLY A 113 3.82 -4.53 11.96
CA GLY A 113 5.23 -4.78 11.71
C GLY A 113 5.61 -4.65 10.25
N ARG A 114 4.79 -5.21 9.35
CA ARG A 114 4.99 -5.05 7.89
C ARG A 114 4.87 -3.60 7.43
N MET A 115 3.98 -2.83 8.01
CA MET A 115 3.84 -1.41 7.71
C MET A 115 5.04 -0.60 8.20
N GLU A 116 5.55 -0.91 9.39
CA GLU A 116 6.72 -0.25 9.99
C GLU A 116 8.01 -0.62 9.27
N GLU A 117 8.23 -1.89 8.97
CA GLU A 117 9.38 -2.37 8.20
C GLU A 117 9.46 -1.74 6.81
N ARG A 118 8.31 -1.42 6.23
CA ARG A 118 8.22 -0.85 4.87
C ARG A 118 8.09 0.66 4.82
N LYS A 119 7.98 1.34 5.96
CA LYS A 119 8.02 2.81 6.00
C LYS A 119 9.34 3.37 5.47
N ASP A 120 10.42 2.66 5.73
CA ASP A 120 11.78 3.06 5.36
C ASP A 120 12.26 2.36 4.08
N VAL A 121 11.53 1.35 3.59
CA VAL A 121 11.85 0.64 2.35
C VAL A 121 10.94 1.15 1.24
N GLU A 122 11.54 1.87 0.30
CA GLU A 122 10.88 2.26 -0.92
C GLU A 122 10.65 1.01 -1.80
N VAL A 123 9.45 0.43 -1.74
CA VAL A 123 9.09 -0.67 -2.63
C VAL A 123 8.76 -0.08 -3.99
N MET A 124 9.61 -0.37 -4.94
CA MET A 124 9.41 0.05 -6.32
C MET A 124 8.47 -0.91 -7.03
N ALA A 125 7.39 -0.41 -7.62
CA ALA A 125 6.66 -1.18 -8.62
C ALA A 125 7.54 -1.23 -9.86
N ILE A 126 8.02 -2.44 -10.19
CA ILE A 126 8.90 -2.63 -11.32
C ILE A 126 8.05 -2.66 -12.58
N PRO A 127 8.17 -1.65 -13.43
CA PRO A 127 7.39 -1.61 -14.66
C PRO A 127 7.97 -2.52 -15.76
N PHE A 128 9.12 -3.13 -15.50
CA PHE A 128 9.85 -3.91 -16.48
C PHE A 128 9.82 -5.41 -16.15
N HIS A 129 9.56 -6.23 -17.15
CA HIS A 129 9.59 -7.68 -17.06
C HIS A 129 10.64 -8.27 -17.98
N LEU A 130 11.15 -9.45 -17.63
CA LEU A 130 12.10 -10.19 -18.47
C LEU A 130 11.51 -10.46 -19.85
N GLY A 131 12.29 -10.20 -20.90
CA GLY A 131 11.87 -10.41 -22.29
C GLY A 131 11.05 -9.26 -22.91
N GLU A 132 10.79 -8.18 -22.17
CA GLU A 132 10.10 -7.01 -22.72
C GLU A 132 11.01 -6.16 -23.61
N PRO A 133 10.49 -5.67 -24.75
CA PRO A 133 11.22 -4.70 -25.55
C PRO A 133 11.18 -3.32 -24.86
N VAL A 134 12.33 -2.69 -24.77
CA VAL A 134 12.51 -1.37 -24.19
C VAL A 134 13.33 -0.47 -25.09
N LYS A 135 13.08 0.83 -25.00
CA LYS A 135 13.82 1.86 -25.69
C LYS A 135 14.67 2.65 -24.68
N ILE A 136 15.91 2.87 -24.99
CA ILE A 136 16.80 3.68 -24.17
C ILE A 136 16.55 5.15 -24.49
N ILE A 137 16.24 5.95 -23.48
CA ILE A 137 15.87 7.37 -23.59
C ILE A 137 16.93 8.34 -23.10
N ASP A 138 17.94 7.86 -22.41
CA ASP A 138 19.00 8.69 -21.87
C ASP A 138 20.35 7.94 -21.85
N GLY A 139 21.45 8.69 -21.89
CA GLY A 139 22.79 8.16 -21.85
C GLY A 139 23.40 7.91 -23.22
N PRO A 140 24.59 7.24 -23.27
CA PRO A 140 25.33 7.03 -24.52
C PRO A 140 24.62 6.12 -25.53
N PHE A 141 23.64 5.34 -25.09
CA PHE A 141 22.84 4.44 -25.93
C PHE A 141 21.45 4.97 -26.25
N ASN A 142 21.23 6.26 -26.09
CA ASN A 142 19.94 6.90 -26.37
C ASN A 142 19.44 6.56 -27.78
N ASN A 143 18.15 6.28 -27.91
CA ASN A 143 17.45 5.84 -29.13
C ASN A 143 17.74 4.39 -29.59
N PHE A 144 18.55 3.64 -28.86
CA PHE A 144 18.65 2.20 -29.10
C PHE A 144 17.49 1.46 -28.46
N THR A 145 17.10 0.37 -29.08
CA THR A 145 16.11 -0.57 -28.52
C THR A 145 16.78 -1.87 -28.11
N GLY A 146 16.23 -2.51 -27.10
CA GLY A 146 16.76 -3.76 -26.61
C GLY A 146 15.68 -4.57 -25.88
N ILE A 147 16.10 -5.72 -25.38
CA ILE A 147 15.21 -6.62 -24.64
C ILE A 147 15.73 -6.75 -23.21
N VAL A 148 14.86 -6.66 -22.23
CA VAL A 148 15.20 -6.81 -20.81
C VAL A 148 15.70 -8.23 -20.54
N GLN A 149 16.94 -8.36 -20.12
CA GLN A 149 17.58 -9.64 -19.82
C GLN A 149 17.55 -9.95 -18.32
N ASP A 150 17.71 -8.92 -17.48
CA ASP A 150 17.69 -9.05 -16.04
C ASP A 150 17.21 -7.76 -15.38
N VAL A 151 16.60 -7.86 -14.20
CA VAL A 151 16.08 -6.74 -13.42
C VAL A 151 16.65 -6.80 -12.02
N ASN A 152 17.40 -5.77 -11.61
CA ASN A 152 17.91 -5.63 -10.26
C ASN A 152 17.07 -4.61 -9.50
N GLU A 153 16.15 -5.10 -8.68
CA GLU A 153 15.22 -4.29 -7.90
C GLU A 153 15.93 -3.45 -6.83
N GLU A 154 16.93 -4.02 -6.19
CA GLU A 154 17.65 -3.36 -5.09
C GLU A 154 18.44 -2.14 -5.58
N LYS A 155 19.10 -2.26 -6.71
CA LYS A 155 19.91 -1.19 -7.30
C LYS A 155 19.13 -0.32 -8.29
N MET A 156 17.88 -0.67 -8.59
CA MET A 156 17.04 0.01 -9.59
C MET A 156 17.69 0.05 -10.97
N LYS A 157 18.30 -1.06 -11.37
CA LYS A 157 19.00 -1.23 -12.64
C LYS A 157 18.47 -2.37 -13.47
N LEU A 158 18.59 -2.23 -14.77
CA LEU A 158 18.23 -3.24 -15.75
C LEU A 158 19.48 -3.68 -16.53
N LYS A 159 19.54 -4.96 -16.85
CA LYS A 159 20.37 -5.42 -17.96
C LYS A 159 19.51 -5.53 -19.20
N VAL A 160 19.87 -4.79 -20.21
CA VAL A 160 19.17 -4.76 -21.50
C VAL A 160 20.12 -5.29 -22.57
N MET A 161 19.65 -6.26 -23.35
CA MET A 161 20.39 -6.76 -24.49
C MET A 161 20.11 -5.87 -25.69
N VAL A 162 21.10 -5.08 -26.06
CA VAL A 162 21.02 -4.11 -27.16
C VAL A 162 21.82 -4.60 -28.35
N SER A 163 21.26 -4.47 -29.55
CA SER A 163 21.99 -4.76 -30.78
C SER A 163 22.83 -3.54 -31.20
N ILE A 164 24.15 -3.65 -31.02
CA ILE A 164 25.10 -2.60 -31.39
C ILE A 164 25.98 -3.16 -32.51
N PHE A 165 25.98 -2.51 -33.67
CA PHE A 165 26.76 -2.94 -34.86
C PHE A 165 26.52 -4.42 -35.24
N GLY A 166 25.28 -4.88 -35.14
CA GLY A 166 24.92 -6.26 -35.45
C GLY A 166 25.30 -7.29 -34.37
N ARG A 167 25.81 -6.84 -33.23
CA ARG A 167 26.16 -7.70 -32.09
C ARG A 167 25.27 -7.42 -30.90
N LYS A 168 24.76 -8.49 -30.29
CA LYS A 168 23.99 -8.38 -29.04
C LYS A 168 24.95 -8.10 -27.89
N THR A 169 24.79 -6.95 -27.24
CA THR A 169 25.64 -6.49 -26.12
C THR A 169 24.77 -6.23 -24.89
N PRO A 170 25.07 -6.85 -23.73
CA PRO A 170 24.37 -6.53 -22.50
C PRO A 170 24.82 -5.15 -21.98
N VAL A 171 23.86 -4.28 -21.67
CA VAL A 171 24.10 -2.94 -21.14
C VAL A 171 23.34 -2.80 -19.83
N GLU A 172 24.00 -2.36 -18.79
CA GLU A 172 23.36 -2.03 -17.50
C GLU A 172 22.89 -0.58 -17.51
N LEU A 173 21.62 -0.37 -17.25
CA LEU A 173 20.95 0.93 -17.29
C LEU A 173 20.10 1.14 -16.03
N ASP A 174 19.97 2.39 -15.61
CA ASP A 174 19.05 2.76 -14.56
C ASP A 174 17.61 2.73 -15.10
N PHE A 175 16.63 2.50 -14.22
CA PHE A 175 15.22 2.42 -14.60
C PHE A 175 14.69 3.68 -15.28
N ASN A 176 15.23 4.84 -14.93
CA ASN A 176 14.87 6.12 -15.54
C ASN A 176 15.49 6.37 -16.93
N GLN A 177 16.40 5.51 -17.38
CA GLN A 177 17.06 5.62 -18.69
C GLN A 177 16.36 4.82 -19.80
N VAL A 178 15.32 4.07 -19.46
CA VAL A 178 14.60 3.20 -20.40
C VAL A 178 13.09 3.38 -20.29
N GLU A 179 12.43 3.20 -21.42
CA GLU A 179 10.97 3.17 -21.56
C GLU A 179 10.54 1.85 -22.19
N ILE A 180 9.32 1.39 -21.83
CA ILE A 180 8.71 0.24 -22.51
C ILE A 180 8.38 0.67 -23.95
N GLU A 181 8.89 -0.08 -24.90
CA GLU A 181 8.54 0.12 -26.31
C GLU A 181 7.13 -0.42 -26.56
N LYS A 182 6.25 0.47 -26.96
CA LYS A 182 4.87 0.12 -27.32
C LYS A 182 4.76 -0.22 -28.79
#